data_f80e298c95588e9de087bb8e5352594d
#
_entry.id   f80e298c95588e9de087bb8e5352594d
#
_cell.length_a   1.000
_cell.length_b   1.000
_cell.length_c   1.000
_cell.angle_alpha   90.00
_cell.angle_beta   90.00
_cell.angle_gamma   90.00
#
_symmetry.space_group_name_H-M   'P 1'
#
loop_
_entity.id
_entity.type
_entity.pdbx_description
1 polymer ?
#
loop_
_entity_poly.entity_id
_entity_poly.type
_entity_poly.pdbx_seq_one_letter_code
_entity_poly.pdbx_strand_id
1 'polypeptide(L)'
;MFRVCTLLALCLSLTACMEWDYGLEENFNASGEGLFICNEGNFQYGNATLSYYDPATKTVQNEVFYRANAMKLGDVAQSMIIRDGIGWVVVNNSHVVFAIDINTFKEIGRITNLTSPRYIHFLSDEKAYITQIWDNRIFIVNPKRYEITGYIDIPNMTMESGSTEQMVQYGKYVFVNCWSYQNRILKIDTEIDQVVDELVVGIQPTSLVMDCNQKLWTVTDGGYEGSPYGYEAPSLYCIDPDQMRITKQFRFAMGDSPSEIQLSGDKKTLYWINRAIWKMSIDATVLPQTPFLSDQGTLYYGLTICPTSNDVYVADAIDYVQQGMVYRYSPDRQPLDSFYVGIIPGAFCWK
;
A
#
# COMPACT_ATOMS: atom_id res chain seq x y z
N MET A 1 -61.98 45.28 -40.14
CA MET A 1 -62.21 43.85 -39.99
C MET A 1 -60.82 43.20 -39.72
N PHE A 2 -60.40 43.20 -38.47
CA PHE A 2 -59.10 42.62 -38.08
C PHE A 2 -59.36 41.28 -37.40
N ARG A 3 -58.82 40.19 -37.97
CA ARG A 3 -58.82 38.86 -37.35
C ARG A 3 -57.54 38.73 -36.48
N VAL A 4 -57.73 38.60 -35.20
CA VAL A 4 -56.68 38.26 -34.24
C VAL A 4 -56.52 36.72 -34.25
N CYS A 5 -55.38 36.28 -34.72
CA CYS A 5 -54.99 34.85 -34.53
C CYS A 5 -54.30 34.71 -33.19
N THR A 6 -54.96 33.98 -32.28
CA THR A 6 -54.39 33.61 -30.98
C THR A 6 -53.52 32.39 -31.18
N LEU A 7 -52.19 32.51 -31.07
CA LEU A 7 -51.28 31.37 -31.04
C LEU A 7 -51.24 30.86 -29.60
N LEU A 8 -51.77 29.63 -29.41
CA LEU A 8 -51.64 28.91 -28.17
C LEU A 8 -50.25 28.22 -28.18
N ALA A 9 -49.29 28.76 -27.41
CA ALA A 9 -47.99 28.10 -27.18
C ALA A 9 -48.19 26.98 -26.16
N LEU A 10 -48.14 25.74 -26.59
CA LEU A 10 -48.11 24.57 -25.75
C LEU A 10 -46.70 24.38 -25.24
N CYS A 11 -46.41 24.86 -24.03
CA CYS A 11 -45.17 24.49 -23.30
C CYS A 11 -45.23 23.05 -22.83
N LEU A 12 -44.68 22.14 -23.59
CA LEU A 12 -44.34 20.81 -23.13
C LEU A 12 -43.14 20.94 -22.18
N SER A 13 -43.43 20.96 -20.89
CA SER A 13 -42.42 20.73 -19.85
C SER A 13 -41.95 19.28 -19.90
N LEU A 14 -40.88 19.02 -20.60
CA LEU A 14 -40.12 17.78 -20.44
C LEU A 14 -39.47 17.80 -19.06
N THR A 15 -40.18 17.34 -18.02
CA THR A 15 -39.59 16.86 -16.81
C THR A 15 -38.87 15.57 -17.16
N ALA A 16 -37.60 15.68 -17.57
CA ALA A 16 -36.69 14.56 -17.51
C ALA A 16 -36.46 14.28 -16.03
N CYS A 17 -37.26 13.38 -15.45
CA CYS A 17 -36.84 12.66 -14.28
C CYS A 17 -35.58 11.89 -14.69
N MET A 18 -34.41 12.44 -14.43
CA MET A 18 -33.25 11.62 -14.21
C MET A 18 -33.55 10.87 -12.90
N GLU A 19 -34.18 9.70 -13.00
CA GLU A 19 -34.04 8.71 -11.97
C GLU A 19 -32.55 8.39 -11.96
N TRP A 20 -31.85 9.01 -11.00
CA TRP A 20 -30.62 8.45 -10.52
C TRP A 20 -31.05 7.10 -9.95
N ASP A 21 -30.78 6.04 -10.69
CA ASP A 21 -30.80 4.68 -10.18
C ASP A 21 -29.74 4.64 -9.09
N TYR A 22 -30.12 5.07 -7.88
CA TYR A 22 -29.37 4.82 -6.65
C TYR A 22 -29.49 3.33 -6.42
N GLY A 23 -28.63 2.63 -7.12
CA GLY A 23 -28.57 1.21 -7.36
C GLY A 23 -29.22 0.44 -6.26
N LEU A 24 -30.02 -0.47 -6.70
CA LEU A 24 -30.20 -1.73 -6.04
C LEU A 24 -29.07 -1.96 -5.07
N GLU A 25 -29.37 -2.26 -3.81
CA GLU A 25 -28.38 -2.77 -2.86
C GLU A 25 -27.65 -3.90 -3.59
N GLU A 26 -26.53 -3.56 -4.26
CA GLU A 26 -25.64 -4.57 -4.77
C GLU A 26 -25.19 -5.32 -3.53
N ASN A 27 -25.68 -6.54 -3.37
CA ASN A 27 -25.20 -7.43 -2.33
C ASN A 27 -23.74 -7.72 -2.65
N PHE A 28 -22.86 -6.85 -2.17
CA PHE A 28 -21.43 -7.07 -2.17
C PHE A 28 -21.18 -8.29 -1.29
N ASN A 29 -20.99 -9.42 -1.92
CA ASN A 29 -20.62 -10.63 -1.22
C ASN A 29 -19.16 -10.92 -1.51
N ALA A 30 -18.29 -10.38 -0.68
CA ALA A 30 -16.87 -10.72 -0.67
C ALA A 30 -16.69 -12.06 0.08
N SER A 31 -17.40 -13.10 -0.32
CA SER A 31 -17.24 -14.45 0.26
C SER A 31 -15.94 -15.09 -0.25
N GLY A 32 -15.19 -15.71 0.66
CA GLY A 32 -13.96 -16.42 0.33
C GLY A 32 -12.67 -15.61 0.53
N GLU A 33 -11.56 -16.19 0.10
CA GLU A 33 -10.26 -15.54 0.02
C GLU A 33 -10.27 -14.55 -1.15
N GLY A 34 -10.01 -13.30 -0.89
CA GLY A 34 -10.01 -12.24 -1.89
C GLY A 34 -8.83 -11.30 -1.73
N LEU A 35 -8.63 -10.46 -2.72
CA LEU A 35 -7.54 -9.49 -2.77
C LEU A 35 -8.11 -8.09 -2.89
N PHE A 36 -7.85 -7.25 -1.89
CA PHE A 36 -8.07 -5.82 -1.99
C PHE A 36 -6.88 -5.16 -2.68
N ILE A 37 -7.18 -4.20 -3.54
CA ILE A 37 -6.19 -3.39 -4.26
C ILE A 37 -6.45 -1.93 -3.93
N CYS A 38 -5.50 -1.28 -3.27
CA CYS A 38 -5.49 0.15 -3.06
C CYS A 38 -4.97 0.82 -4.33
N ASN A 39 -5.81 1.61 -4.96
CA ASN A 39 -5.43 2.42 -6.11
C ASN A 39 -5.19 3.84 -5.61
N GLU A 40 -3.94 4.29 -5.68
CA GLU A 40 -3.54 5.58 -5.12
C GLU A 40 -4.28 6.75 -5.76
N GLY A 41 -4.57 6.65 -7.05
CA GLY A 41 -5.02 7.79 -7.83
C GLY A 41 -3.89 8.78 -8.06
N ASN A 42 -4.22 9.94 -8.61
CA ASN A 42 -3.26 11.00 -8.84
C ASN A 42 -3.21 11.94 -7.63
N PHE A 43 -2.01 12.24 -7.17
CA PHE A 43 -1.78 13.15 -6.05
C PHE A 43 -2.50 14.50 -6.24
N GLN A 44 -3.29 14.94 -5.27
CA GLN A 44 -4.14 16.14 -5.25
C GLN A 44 -5.41 16.08 -6.13
N TYR A 45 -5.75 14.93 -6.72
CA TYR A 45 -6.98 14.80 -7.51
C TYR A 45 -8.16 14.19 -6.75
N GLY A 46 -7.93 13.60 -5.59
CA GLY A 46 -8.98 12.97 -4.78
C GLY A 46 -9.71 11.86 -5.53
N ASN A 47 -8.98 11.09 -6.33
CA ASN A 47 -9.49 10.01 -7.17
C ASN A 47 -8.94 8.63 -6.79
N ALA A 48 -8.45 8.49 -5.55
CA ALA A 48 -8.09 7.19 -4.98
C ALA A 48 -9.33 6.29 -4.88
N THR A 49 -9.12 5.00 -5.13
CA THR A 49 -10.20 4.00 -5.09
C THR A 49 -9.75 2.70 -4.43
N LEU A 50 -10.71 1.87 -4.06
CA LEU A 50 -10.47 0.52 -3.58
C LEU A 50 -11.14 -0.47 -4.54
N SER A 51 -10.36 -1.46 -5.00
CA SER A 51 -10.86 -2.58 -5.81
C SER A 51 -10.81 -3.88 -5.00
N TYR A 52 -11.66 -4.83 -5.32
CA TYR A 52 -11.69 -6.17 -4.75
C TYR A 52 -11.71 -7.21 -5.87
N TYR A 53 -10.79 -8.18 -5.81
CA TYR A 53 -10.68 -9.28 -6.76
C TYR A 53 -10.91 -10.62 -6.05
N ASP A 54 -11.78 -11.45 -6.62
CA ASP A 54 -12.00 -12.83 -6.18
C ASP A 54 -11.23 -13.78 -7.11
N PRO A 55 -10.16 -14.43 -6.62
CA PRO A 55 -9.34 -15.33 -7.43
C PRO A 55 -10.05 -16.62 -7.84
N ALA A 56 -11.10 -17.04 -7.12
CA ALA A 56 -11.83 -18.27 -7.40
C ALA A 56 -12.80 -18.09 -8.58
N THR A 57 -13.49 -16.97 -8.62
CA THR A 57 -14.44 -16.62 -9.71
C THR A 57 -13.80 -15.80 -10.83
N LYS A 58 -12.58 -15.28 -10.60
CA LYS A 58 -11.86 -14.35 -11.49
C LYS A 58 -12.67 -13.08 -11.77
N THR A 59 -13.36 -12.57 -10.75
CA THR A 59 -14.16 -11.35 -10.87
C THR A 59 -13.50 -10.21 -10.12
N VAL A 60 -13.49 -9.01 -10.72
CA VAL A 60 -13.04 -7.78 -10.10
C VAL A 60 -14.22 -6.85 -9.89
N GLN A 61 -14.25 -6.21 -8.72
CA GLN A 61 -15.19 -5.16 -8.37
C GLN A 61 -14.38 -3.89 -8.11
N ASN A 62 -14.58 -2.88 -8.94
CA ASN A 62 -13.92 -1.60 -8.79
C ASN A 62 -14.76 -0.61 -7.98
N GLU A 63 -14.08 0.40 -7.38
CA GLU A 63 -14.71 1.47 -6.61
C GLU A 63 -15.59 0.98 -5.45
N VAL A 64 -15.23 -0.16 -4.84
CA VAL A 64 -16.07 -0.83 -3.84
C VAL A 64 -16.38 0.05 -2.63
N PHE A 65 -15.46 0.93 -2.23
CA PHE A 65 -15.71 1.88 -1.14
C PHE A 65 -16.75 2.93 -1.54
N TYR A 66 -16.61 3.54 -2.73
CA TYR A 66 -17.57 4.53 -3.23
C TYR A 66 -18.97 3.95 -3.40
N ARG A 67 -19.06 2.79 -4.01
CA ARG A 67 -20.33 2.10 -4.25
C ARG A 67 -21.05 1.72 -2.95
N ALA A 68 -20.30 1.33 -1.91
CA ALA A 68 -20.87 0.97 -0.61
C ALA A 68 -21.28 2.19 0.24
N ASN A 69 -20.59 3.33 0.10
CA ASN A 69 -20.72 4.47 1.03
C ASN A 69 -21.24 5.76 0.38
N ALA A 70 -21.43 5.80 -0.94
CA ALA A 70 -21.76 7.00 -1.72
C ALA A 70 -20.82 8.19 -1.43
N MET A 71 -19.56 7.88 -1.09
CA MET A 71 -18.53 8.84 -0.70
C MET A 71 -17.19 8.42 -1.30
N LYS A 72 -16.42 9.38 -1.81
CA LYS A 72 -15.07 9.12 -2.33
C LYS A 72 -14.14 8.64 -1.21
N LEU A 73 -13.22 7.74 -1.54
CA LEU A 73 -12.18 7.29 -0.60
C LEU A 73 -11.21 8.43 -0.24
N GLY A 74 -10.85 9.25 -1.21
CA GLY A 74 -9.99 10.42 -1.00
C GLY A 74 -8.81 10.49 -1.96
N ASP A 75 -7.67 10.88 -1.44
CA ASP A 75 -6.45 11.16 -2.19
C ASP A 75 -5.28 10.31 -1.65
N VAL A 76 -4.71 9.48 -2.51
CA VAL A 76 -3.64 8.51 -2.25
C VAL A 76 -4.03 7.42 -1.24
N ALA A 77 -4.69 6.36 -1.74
CA ALA A 77 -4.90 5.12 -0.98
C ALA A 77 -3.57 4.36 -0.85
N GLN A 78 -2.86 4.58 0.25
CA GLN A 78 -1.47 4.18 0.45
C GLN A 78 -1.29 2.72 0.82
N SER A 79 -2.13 2.22 1.70
CA SER A 79 -2.00 0.86 2.24
C SER A 79 -3.31 0.37 2.84
N MET A 80 -3.39 -0.93 3.06
CA MET A 80 -4.50 -1.57 3.76
C MET A 80 -4.00 -2.75 4.57
N ILE A 81 -4.60 -2.98 5.73
CA ILE A 81 -4.43 -4.20 6.51
C ILE A 81 -5.80 -4.67 7.01
N ILE A 82 -5.98 -5.98 7.12
CA ILE A 82 -7.19 -6.58 7.68
C ILE A 82 -6.89 -7.12 9.07
N ARG A 83 -7.74 -6.78 10.03
CA ARG A 83 -7.74 -7.36 11.37
C ARG A 83 -9.17 -7.61 11.84
N ASP A 84 -9.45 -8.82 12.29
CA ASP A 84 -10.74 -9.22 12.91
C ASP A 84 -11.96 -8.85 12.05
N GLY A 85 -11.86 -9.05 10.72
CA GLY A 85 -12.93 -8.76 9.79
C GLY A 85 -13.09 -7.26 9.44
N ILE A 86 -12.19 -6.42 9.91
CA ILE A 86 -12.14 -4.99 9.63
C ILE A 86 -10.96 -4.69 8.70
N GLY A 87 -11.24 -4.05 7.58
CA GLY A 87 -10.23 -3.50 6.68
C GLY A 87 -9.87 -2.06 7.09
N TRP A 88 -8.60 -1.82 7.35
CA TRP A 88 -8.07 -0.50 7.70
C TRP A 88 -7.35 0.08 6.49
N VAL A 89 -8.01 1.03 5.83
CA VAL A 89 -7.51 1.67 4.60
C VAL A 89 -6.85 3.00 4.94
N VAL A 90 -5.57 3.08 4.73
CA VAL A 90 -4.78 4.31 4.96
C VAL A 90 -4.84 5.19 3.73
N VAL A 91 -5.37 6.41 3.88
CA VAL A 91 -5.48 7.39 2.79
C VAL A 91 -4.60 8.59 3.10
N ASN A 92 -3.42 8.57 2.49
CA ASN A 92 -2.28 9.41 2.85
C ASN A 92 -2.58 10.91 2.77
N ASN A 93 -2.93 11.43 1.60
CA ASN A 93 -3.16 12.86 1.39
C ASN A 93 -4.56 13.33 1.76
N SER A 94 -5.40 12.42 2.29
CA SER A 94 -6.67 12.74 2.95
C SER A 94 -6.56 12.72 4.47
N HIS A 95 -5.38 12.44 5.02
CA HIS A 95 -5.07 12.51 6.45
C HIS A 95 -5.97 11.62 7.33
N VAL A 96 -6.35 10.45 6.81
CA VAL A 96 -7.35 9.56 7.42
C VAL A 96 -6.98 8.09 7.27
N VAL A 97 -7.41 7.28 8.24
CA VAL A 97 -7.49 5.82 8.13
C VAL A 97 -8.94 5.42 8.28
N PHE A 98 -9.53 4.83 7.25
CA PHE A 98 -10.88 4.28 7.31
C PHE A 98 -10.87 2.87 7.88
N ALA A 99 -11.84 2.56 8.73
CA ALA A 99 -12.21 1.21 9.13
C ALA A 99 -13.45 0.79 8.34
N ILE A 100 -13.38 -0.29 7.59
CA ILE A 100 -14.47 -0.82 6.76
C ILE A 100 -14.77 -2.28 7.10
N ASP A 101 -16.01 -2.67 7.02
CA ASP A 101 -16.39 -4.10 7.01
C ASP A 101 -15.92 -4.73 5.70
N ILE A 102 -15.12 -5.80 5.78
CA ILE A 102 -14.49 -6.41 4.59
C ILE A 102 -15.45 -7.19 3.69
N ASN A 103 -16.68 -7.43 4.12
CA ASN A 103 -17.69 -8.16 3.32
C ASN A 103 -18.64 -7.21 2.63
N THR A 104 -19.00 -6.10 3.28
CA THR A 104 -19.95 -5.11 2.75
C THR A 104 -19.27 -3.84 2.24
N PHE A 105 -17.96 -3.67 2.49
CA PHE A 105 -17.15 -2.49 2.19
C PHE A 105 -17.65 -1.19 2.82
N LYS A 106 -18.64 -1.29 3.73
CA LYS A 106 -19.20 -0.14 4.44
C LYS A 106 -18.22 0.37 5.50
N GLU A 107 -18.09 1.68 5.57
CA GLU A 107 -17.37 2.33 6.65
C GLU A 107 -18.07 2.07 7.99
N ILE A 108 -17.26 1.71 8.98
CA ILE A 108 -17.69 1.50 10.37
C ILE A 108 -17.03 2.49 11.33
N GLY A 109 -16.01 3.22 10.88
CA GLY A 109 -15.33 4.25 11.64
C GLY A 109 -14.10 4.77 10.89
N ARG A 110 -13.47 5.80 11.48
CA ARG A 110 -12.23 6.37 10.91
C ARG A 110 -11.38 7.06 11.97
N ILE A 111 -10.07 7.04 11.77
CA ILE A 111 -9.09 7.83 12.54
C ILE A 111 -8.74 9.06 11.69
N THR A 112 -8.88 10.25 12.28
CA THR A 112 -8.62 11.54 11.62
C THR A 112 -7.52 12.32 12.36
N ASN A 113 -7.20 13.53 11.88
CA ASN A 113 -6.16 14.39 12.43
C ASN A 113 -4.74 13.78 12.35
N LEU A 114 -4.53 12.97 11.34
CA LEU A 114 -3.21 12.45 10.98
C LEU A 114 -2.48 13.47 10.10
N THR A 115 -1.14 13.46 10.10
CA THR A 115 -0.38 14.39 9.25
C THR A 115 -0.36 13.92 7.80
N SER A 116 0.17 12.73 7.56
CA SER A 116 0.25 12.10 6.24
C SER A 116 0.51 10.61 6.42
N PRO A 117 -0.53 9.82 6.79
CA PRO A 117 -0.37 8.45 7.24
C PRO A 117 0.11 7.53 6.12
N ARG A 118 0.97 6.55 6.49
CA ARG A 118 1.53 5.59 5.54
C ARG A 118 1.06 4.16 5.80
N TYR A 119 1.26 3.66 7.01
CA TYR A 119 0.88 2.29 7.39
C TYR A 119 0.32 2.29 8.80
N ILE A 120 -0.55 1.33 9.09
CA ILE A 120 -1.03 1.05 10.44
C ILE A 120 -0.58 -0.35 10.87
N HIS A 121 -0.09 -0.49 12.10
CA HIS A 121 0.36 -1.75 12.69
C HIS A 121 -0.27 -1.96 14.05
N PHE A 122 -0.93 -3.09 14.25
CA PHE A 122 -1.67 -3.40 15.46
C PHE A 122 -0.81 -4.14 16.48
N LEU A 123 -0.76 -3.63 17.69
CA LEU A 123 -0.14 -4.27 18.85
C LEU A 123 -1.17 -5.02 19.69
N SER A 124 -2.38 -4.48 19.79
CA SER A 124 -3.54 -5.08 20.46
C SER A 124 -4.83 -4.52 19.86
N ASP A 125 -5.98 -4.88 20.41
CA ASP A 125 -7.27 -4.29 20.02
C ASP A 125 -7.40 -2.80 20.41
N GLU A 126 -6.61 -2.34 21.37
CA GLU A 126 -6.67 -0.98 21.91
C GLU A 126 -5.44 -0.14 21.61
N LYS A 127 -4.45 -0.73 20.92
CA LYS A 127 -3.21 -0.03 20.60
C LYS A 127 -2.71 -0.41 19.21
N ALA A 128 -2.50 0.60 18.38
CA ALA A 128 -1.83 0.47 17.10
C ALA A 128 -0.90 1.66 16.87
N TYR A 129 0.08 1.48 15.98
CA TYR A 129 0.95 2.54 15.50
C TYR A 129 0.56 2.94 14.09
N ILE A 130 0.63 4.25 13.79
CA ILE A 130 0.47 4.78 12.43
C ILE A 130 1.72 5.56 12.06
N THR A 131 2.43 5.10 11.03
CA THR A 131 3.59 5.79 10.46
C THR A 131 3.14 6.95 9.59
N GLN A 132 4.02 7.95 9.45
CA GLN A 132 3.74 9.21 8.75
C GLN A 132 4.87 9.58 7.81
N ILE A 133 4.56 10.30 6.74
CA ILE A 133 5.52 11.12 5.99
C ILE A 133 5.26 12.60 6.33
N TRP A 134 6.30 13.43 6.28
CA TRP A 134 6.25 14.84 6.69
C TRP A 134 5.86 15.03 8.17
N ASP A 135 6.27 14.07 9.00
CA ASP A 135 6.18 14.15 10.46
C ASP A 135 7.40 13.44 11.07
N ASN A 136 7.86 13.91 12.20
CA ASN A 136 8.97 13.31 12.96
C ASN A 136 8.47 12.38 14.09
N ARG A 137 7.23 11.93 14.01
CA ARG A 137 6.58 11.08 15.01
C ARG A 137 5.86 9.91 14.36
N ILE A 138 5.76 8.82 15.11
CA ILE A 138 4.79 7.75 14.86
C ILE A 138 3.61 7.97 15.79
N PHE A 139 2.40 7.87 15.28
CA PHE A 139 1.19 8.10 16.07
C PHE A 139 0.73 6.82 16.76
N ILE A 140 0.41 6.92 18.04
CA ILE A 140 -0.19 5.84 18.83
C ILE A 140 -1.70 6.09 18.83
N VAL A 141 -2.47 5.07 18.45
CA VAL A 141 -3.93 5.19 18.32
C VAL A 141 -4.64 4.07 19.09
N ASN A 142 -5.87 4.35 19.53
CA ASN A 142 -6.80 3.32 19.99
C ASN A 142 -7.77 2.97 18.85
N PRO A 143 -7.66 1.78 18.24
CA PRO A 143 -8.52 1.40 17.11
C PRO A 143 -10.00 1.27 17.47
N LYS A 144 -10.34 0.85 18.69
CA LYS A 144 -11.73 0.72 19.15
C LYS A 144 -12.44 2.05 19.30
N ARG A 145 -11.69 3.13 19.60
CA ARG A 145 -12.24 4.48 19.80
C ARG A 145 -11.96 5.41 18.63
N TYR A 146 -11.16 4.96 17.65
CA TYR A 146 -10.72 5.78 16.51
C TYR A 146 -9.99 7.06 16.92
N GLU A 147 -9.19 6.99 18.00
CA GLU A 147 -8.56 8.15 18.63
C GLU A 147 -7.05 8.04 18.65
N ILE A 148 -6.36 9.17 18.48
CA ILE A 148 -4.93 9.30 18.75
C ILE A 148 -4.77 9.40 20.28
N THR A 149 -3.92 8.53 20.83
CA THR A 149 -3.68 8.43 22.28
C THR A 149 -2.27 8.87 22.69
N GLY A 150 -1.34 9.02 21.74
CA GLY A 150 0.02 9.42 22.01
C GLY A 150 0.88 9.47 20.75
N TYR A 151 2.16 9.68 20.97
CA TYR A 151 3.16 9.80 19.91
C TYR A 151 4.48 9.16 20.34
N ILE A 152 5.22 8.65 19.38
CA ILE A 152 6.63 8.25 19.53
C ILE A 152 7.46 9.27 18.76
N ASP A 153 8.24 10.08 19.45
CA ASP A 153 9.17 11.01 18.82
C ASP A 153 10.36 10.24 18.21
N ILE A 154 10.71 10.57 16.99
CA ILE A 154 11.83 9.93 16.28
C ILE A 154 13.10 10.82 16.47
N PRO A 155 14.12 10.32 17.13
CA PRO A 155 15.34 11.09 17.37
C PRO A 155 16.00 11.53 16.05
N ASN A 156 16.51 12.77 16.03
CA ASN A 156 17.25 13.34 14.89
C ASN A 156 16.47 13.35 13.56
N MET A 157 15.14 13.39 13.60
CA MET A 157 14.27 13.54 12.43
C MET A 157 13.60 14.90 12.47
N THR A 158 13.55 15.62 11.34
CA THR A 158 12.78 16.86 11.21
C THR A 158 11.46 16.58 10.52
N MET A 159 10.52 17.51 10.60
CA MET A 159 9.23 17.34 9.90
C MET A 159 9.39 17.37 8.39
N GLU A 160 10.31 18.19 7.86
CA GLU A 160 10.54 18.34 6.42
C GLU A 160 11.17 17.09 5.78
N SER A 161 11.92 16.32 6.56
CA SER A 161 12.55 15.06 6.13
C SER A 161 12.02 13.85 6.88
N GLY A 162 10.93 14.03 7.64
CA GLY A 162 10.31 12.96 8.41
C GLY A 162 9.61 11.95 7.50
N SER A 163 10.01 10.70 7.60
CA SER A 163 9.36 9.61 6.88
C SER A 163 9.55 8.30 7.63
N THR A 164 8.45 7.76 8.09
CA THR A 164 8.36 6.40 8.61
C THR A 164 7.36 5.62 7.77
N GLU A 165 7.70 4.38 7.41
CA GLU A 165 6.96 3.58 6.43
C GLU A 165 6.48 2.26 7.03
N GLN A 166 6.83 1.14 6.41
CA GLN A 166 6.38 -0.19 6.80
C GLN A 166 6.89 -0.59 8.17
N MET A 167 6.11 -1.40 8.85
CA MET A 167 6.38 -1.90 10.18
C MET A 167 6.36 -3.43 10.21
N VAL A 168 7.34 -4.02 10.90
CA VAL A 168 7.41 -5.45 11.15
C VAL A 168 7.64 -5.68 12.64
N GLN A 169 6.81 -6.53 13.26
CA GLN A 169 6.95 -6.86 14.67
C GLN A 169 7.73 -8.16 14.88
N TYR A 170 8.65 -8.14 15.84
CA TYR A 170 9.35 -9.30 16.35
C TYR A 170 9.44 -9.25 17.88
N GLY A 171 8.77 -10.16 18.54
CA GLY A 171 8.60 -10.12 20.00
C GLY A 171 7.89 -8.85 20.46
N LYS A 172 8.50 -8.14 21.40
CA LYS A 172 8.01 -6.84 21.88
C LYS A 172 8.50 -5.65 21.06
N TYR A 173 9.26 -5.88 20.01
CA TYR A 173 9.83 -4.80 19.19
C TYR A 173 9.10 -4.66 17.85
N VAL A 174 8.92 -3.42 17.43
CA VAL A 174 8.49 -3.05 16.08
C VAL A 174 9.66 -2.39 15.37
N PHE A 175 9.95 -2.88 14.17
CA PHE A 175 10.97 -2.33 13.29
C PHE A 175 10.30 -1.50 12.22
N VAL A 176 10.86 -0.34 11.89
CA VAL A 176 10.30 0.62 10.96
C VAL A 176 11.37 1.10 10.01
N ASN A 177 11.14 1.03 8.69
CA ASN A 177 12.01 1.67 7.73
C ASN A 177 11.67 3.15 7.59
N CYS A 178 12.70 3.98 7.46
CA CYS A 178 12.58 5.42 7.21
C CYS A 178 13.01 5.71 5.78
N TRP A 179 12.03 5.98 4.91
CA TRP A 179 12.27 6.19 3.48
C TRP A 179 12.66 7.64 3.19
N SER A 180 11.84 8.43 2.59
CA SER A 180 12.09 9.75 2.00
C SER A 180 13.17 10.55 2.74
N TYR A 181 14.32 10.73 2.10
CA TYR A 181 15.48 11.47 2.62
C TYR A 181 16.14 10.86 3.87
N GLN A 182 15.84 9.62 4.20
CA GLN A 182 16.38 8.90 5.35
C GLN A 182 17.19 7.67 4.90
N ASN A 183 17.84 7.02 5.85
CA ASN A 183 18.72 5.88 5.58
C ASN A 183 18.79 4.89 6.76
N ARG A 184 17.71 4.71 7.51
CA ARG A 184 17.76 3.92 8.73
C ARG A 184 16.54 3.04 8.95
N ILE A 185 16.76 1.99 9.75
CA ILE A 185 15.72 1.13 10.33
C ILE A 185 15.70 1.44 11.83
N LEU A 186 14.53 1.76 12.35
CA LEU A 186 14.31 2.00 13.78
C LEU A 186 13.88 0.71 14.48
N LYS A 187 14.26 0.56 15.75
CA LYS A 187 13.76 -0.47 16.66
C LYS A 187 13.00 0.21 17.80
N ILE A 188 11.70 -0.09 17.89
CA ILE A 188 10.81 0.50 18.88
C ILE A 188 10.43 -0.56 19.90
N ASP A 189 10.58 -0.27 21.19
CA ASP A 189 10.06 -1.10 22.28
C ASP A 189 8.58 -0.72 22.53
N THR A 190 7.68 -1.66 22.32
CA THR A 190 6.23 -1.46 22.40
C THR A 190 5.67 -1.40 23.83
N GLU A 191 6.48 -1.78 24.83
CA GLU A 191 6.10 -1.69 26.23
C GLU A 191 6.25 -0.28 26.78
N ILE A 192 7.23 0.48 26.23
CA ILE A 192 7.50 1.86 26.66
C ILE A 192 7.26 2.91 25.57
N ASP A 193 6.89 2.49 24.35
CA ASP A 193 6.61 3.34 23.18
C ASP A 193 7.79 4.30 22.85
N GLN A 194 8.98 3.74 22.74
CA GLN A 194 10.19 4.51 22.46
C GLN A 194 11.08 3.82 21.43
N VAL A 195 11.77 4.63 20.62
CA VAL A 195 12.89 4.15 19.80
C VAL A 195 14.03 3.80 20.75
N VAL A 196 14.47 2.54 20.75
CA VAL A 196 15.52 2.02 21.64
C VAL A 196 16.82 1.71 20.90
N ASP A 197 16.77 1.61 19.57
CA ASP A 197 17.93 1.36 18.72
C ASP A 197 17.65 1.80 17.29
N GLU A 198 18.70 2.02 16.50
CA GLU A 198 18.60 2.30 15.08
C GLU A 198 19.78 1.69 14.30
N LEU A 199 19.53 1.30 13.06
CA LEU A 199 20.56 0.79 12.15
C LEU A 199 20.60 1.63 10.88
N VAL A 200 21.76 2.20 10.60
CA VAL A 200 22.01 2.87 9.33
C VAL A 200 22.17 1.83 8.23
N VAL A 201 21.39 1.98 7.17
CA VAL A 201 21.45 1.21 5.92
C VAL A 201 21.75 2.16 4.74
N GLY A 202 21.54 1.74 3.51
CA GLY A 202 21.63 2.64 2.36
C GLY A 202 20.51 3.68 2.31
N ILE A 203 20.64 4.62 1.38
CA ILE A 203 19.71 5.73 1.18
C ILE A 203 18.32 5.21 0.76
N GLN A 204 17.29 5.72 1.45
CA GLN A 204 15.88 5.51 1.14
C GLN A 204 15.48 4.02 1.14
N PRO A 205 15.46 3.34 2.31
CA PRO A 205 14.87 2.00 2.42
C PRO A 205 13.37 2.06 2.15
N THR A 206 12.91 1.38 1.08
CA THR A 206 11.54 1.51 0.55
C THR A 206 10.55 0.52 1.17
N SER A 207 11.01 -0.64 1.61
CA SER A 207 10.14 -1.68 2.16
C SER A 207 10.85 -2.52 3.22
N LEU A 208 10.06 -3.23 4.06
CA LEU A 208 10.57 -4.02 5.17
C LEU A 208 9.73 -5.29 5.35
N VAL A 209 10.38 -6.47 5.33
CA VAL A 209 9.73 -7.76 5.56
C VAL A 209 10.57 -8.64 6.51
N MET A 210 9.95 -9.68 7.09
CA MET A 210 10.63 -10.66 7.95
C MET A 210 10.49 -12.06 7.38
N ASP A 211 11.63 -12.74 7.19
CA ASP A 211 11.69 -14.10 6.67
C ASP A 211 11.37 -15.18 7.72
N CYS A 212 11.34 -16.45 7.30
CA CYS A 212 11.07 -17.58 8.18
C CYS A 212 12.15 -17.82 9.24
N ASN A 213 13.37 -17.28 9.06
CA ASN A 213 14.47 -17.34 10.01
C ASN A 213 14.49 -16.12 10.95
N GLN A 214 13.41 -15.33 10.96
CA GLN A 214 13.28 -14.11 11.77
C GLN A 214 14.35 -13.05 11.44
N LYS A 215 14.80 -12.99 10.19
CA LYS A 215 15.68 -11.92 9.70
C LYS A 215 14.84 -10.87 8.97
N LEU A 216 15.18 -9.61 9.21
CA LEU A 216 14.59 -8.49 8.49
C LEU A 216 15.27 -8.35 7.11
N TRP A 217 14.47 -8.02 6.12
CA TRP A 217 14.96 -7.66 4.80
C TRP A 217 14.40 -6.31 4.39
N THR A 218 15.28 -5.46 3.87
CA THR A 218 14.93 -4.16 3.32
C THR A 218 15.68 -3.92 2.03
N VAL A 219 15.08 -3.17 1.12
CA VAL A 219 15.75 -2.70 -0.10
C VAL A 219 15.77 -1.18 -0.10
N THR A 220 16.86 -0.60 -0.55
CA THR A 220 17.01 0.86 -0.71
C THR A 220 16.92 1.22 -2.19
N ASP A 221 16.38 2.40 -2.51
CA ASP A 221 16.34 2.91 -3.89
C ASP A 221 17.60 3.71 -4.27
N GLY A 222 18.42 4.05 -3.28
CA GLY A 222 19.71 4.75 -3.47
C GLY A 222 19.59 6.27 -3.68
N GLY A 223 18.38 6.83 -3.61
CA GLY A 223 18.13 8.24 -3.88
C GLY A 223 18.21 8.57 -5.38
N TYR A 224 18.53 9.82 -5.71
CA TYR A 224 18.61 10.26 -7.10
C TYR A 224 19.77 11.24 -7.31
N GLU A 225 20.29 11.30 -8.52
CA GLU A 225 21.38 12.17 -8.91
C GLU A 225 21.03 13.66 -8.67
N GLY A 226 21.90 14.36 -7.96
CA GLY A 226 21.69 15.76 -7.56
C GLY A 226 20.86 15.96 -6.28
N SER A 227 20.41 14.89 -5.62
CA SER A 227 19.76 14.98 -4.33
C SER A 227 20.70 15.55 -3.25
N PRO A 228 20.25 16.53 -2.43
CA PRO A 228 21.03 17.04 -1.30
C PRO A 228 21.22 15.99 -0.19
N TYR A 229 20.45 14.91 -0.21
CA TYR A 229 20.50 13.81 0.77
C TYR A 229 21.36 12.63 0.32
N GLY A 230 21.95 12.73 -0.87
CA GLY A 230 22.90 11.76 -1.43
C GLY A 230 22.30 10.93 -2.58
N TYR A 231 23.21 10.21 -3.24
CA TYR A 231 22.93 9.28 -4.32
C TYR A 231 23.94 8.16 -4.32
N GLU A 232 23.50 6.92 -4.25
CA GLU A 232 24.35 5.74 -4.20
C GLU A 232 23.73 4.54 -4.93
N ALA A 233 24.53 3.51 -5.19
CA ALA A 233 24.02 2.27 -5.71
C ALA A 233 23.09 1.60 -4.69
N PRO A 234 21.84 1.26 -5.05
CA PRO A 234 20.90 0.62 -4.15
C PRO A 234 21.41 -0.72 -3.61
N SER A 235 20.84 -1.18 -2.52
CA SER A 235 21.21 -2.46 -1.94
C SER A 235 20.00 -3.16 -1.31
N LEU A 236 20.05 -4.49 -1.35
CA LEU A 236 19.17 -5.36 -0.57
C LEU A 236 19.96 -5.81 0.67
N TYR A 237 19.39 -5.62 1.85
CA TYR A 237 20.00 -5.93 3.13
C TYR A 237 19.23 -7.04 3.85
N CYS A 238 19.99 -7.98 4.46
CA CYS A 238 19.50 -8.88 5.49
C CYS A 238 20.04 -8.42 6.84
N ILE A 239 19.16 -8.28 7.82
CA ILE A 239 19.47 -7.68 9.12
C ILE A 239 19.10 -8.67 10.23
N ASP A 240 19.97 -8.81 11.20
CA ASP A 240 19.70 -9.48 12.46
C ASP A 240 18.96 -8.51 13.40
N PRO A 241 17.67 -8.77 13.75
CA PRO A 241 16.88 -7.84 14.54
C PRO A 241 17.29 -7.77 16.01
N ASP A 242 17.92 -8.82 16.55
CA ASP A 242 18.38 -8.84 17.95
C ASP A 242 19.61 -7.97 18.12
N GLN A 243 20.55 -8.08 17.16
CA GLN A 243 21.83 -7.39 17.21
C GLN A 243 21.83 -6.04 16.46
N MET A 244 20.74 -5.68 15.79
CA MET A 244 20.66 -4.51 14.89
C MET A 244 21.86 -4.44 13.96
N ARG A 245 22.14 -5.52 13.23
CA ARG A 245 23.34 -5.68 12.41
C ARG A 245 23.02 -6.25 11.03
N ILE A 246 23.62 -5.67 9.99
CA ILE A 246 23.60 -6.21 8.63
C ILE A 246 24.36 -7.54 8.61
N THR A 247 23.72 -8.60 8.12
CA THR A 247 24.30 -9.95 7.97
C THR A 247 24.58 -10.30 6.51
N LYS A 248 23.80 -9.73 5.55
CA LYS A 248 24.06 -9.83 4.10
C LYS A 248 23.75 -8.49 3.46
N GLN A 249 24.51 -8.16 2.41
CA GLN A 249 24.27 -7.02 1.54
C GLN A 249 24.48 -7.43 0.08
N PHE A 250 23.50 -7.13 -0.75
CA PHE A 250 23.57 -7.33 -2.19
C PHE A 250 23.41 -5.98 -2.87
N ARG A 251 24.46 -5.54 -3.57
CA ARG A 251 24.48 -4.25 -4.24
C ARG A 251 23.96 -4.36 -5.67
N PHE A 252 23.05 -3.48 -6.03
CA PHE A 252 22.53 -3.31 -7.39
C PHE A 252 23.44 -2.39 -8.22
N ALA A 253 23.15 -2.23 -9.51
CA ALA A 253 23.85 -1.27 -10.33
C ALA A 253 23.44 0.18 -9.98
N MET A 254 24.33 1.11 -10.27
CA MET A 254 24.02 2.52 -10.15
C MET A 254 22.90 2.88 -11.12
N GLY A 255 21.88 3.61 -10.64
CA GLY A 255 20.68 3.96 -11.43
C GLY A 255 19.57 2.90 -11.44
N ASP A 256 19.76 1.76 -10.77
CA ASP A 256 18.65 0.89 -10.40
C ASP A 256 17.78 1.59 -9.33
N SER A 257 16.51 1.18 -9.22
CA SER A 257 15.58 1.69 -8.21
C SER A 257 14.67 0.55 -7.73
N PRO A 258 15.23 -0.42 -6.98
CA PRO A 258 14.44 -1.55 -6.50
C PRO A 258 13.46 -1.12 -5.41
N SER A 259 12.27 -1.76 -5.43
CA SER A 259 11.17 -1.48 -4.49
C SER A 259 10.35 -2.74 -4.22
N GLU A 260 9.35 -2.64 -3.36
CA GLU A 260 8.30 -3.64 -3.14
C GLU A 260 8.82 -5.05 -2.82
N ILE A 261 9.61 -5.19 -1.73
CA ILE A 261 9.98 -6.53 -1.28
C ILE A 261 8.74 -7.26 -0.78
N GLN A 262 8.54 -8.47 -1.30
CA GLN A 262 7.52 -9.41 -0.86
C GLN A 262 8.15 -10.78 -0.56
N LEU A 263 7.46 -11.58 0.24
CA LEU A 263 7.87 -12.94 0.56
C LEU A 263 6.87 -13.96 0.02
N SER A 264 7.36 -15.14 -0.38
CA SER A 264 6.51 -16.32 -0.57
C SER A 264 5.75 -16.68 0.71
N GLY A 265 4.67 -17.46 0.59
CA GLY A 265 3.85 -17.88 1.73
C GLY A 265 4.65 -18.62 2.82
N ASP A 266 5.68 -19.39 2.46
CA ASP A 266 6.61 -20.04 3.38
C ASP A 266 7.73 -19.12 3.90
N LYS A 267 7.77 -17.86 3.43
CA LYS A 267 8.76 -16.83 3.76
C LYS A 267 10.22 -17.21 3.45
N LYS A 268 10.44 -18.06 2.44
CA LYS A 268 11.78 -18.52 2.03
C LYS A 268 12.26 -17.92 0.71
N THR A 269 11.37 -17.25 -0.02
CA THR A 269 11.68 -16.62 -1.30
C THR A 269 11.32 -15.16 -1.25
N LEU A 270 12.28 -14.29 -1.55
CA LEU A 270 12.10 -12.86 -1.74
C LEU A 270 11.70 -12.56 -3.18
N TYR A 271 10.79 -11.61 -3.34
CA TYR A 271 10.42 -11.01 -4.62
C TYR A 271 10.58 -9.49 -4.50
N TRP A 272 10.93 -8.80 -5.58
CA TRP A 272 10.99 -7.34 -5.62
C TRP A 272 10.83 -6.83 -7.05
N ILE A 273 10.50 -5.55 -7.17
CA ILE A 273 10.47 -4.82 -8.44
C ILE A 273 11.83 -4.13 -8.63
N ASN A 274 12.43 -4.27 -9.82
CA ASN A 274 13.50 -3.40 -10.32
C ASN A 274 13.41 -3.41 -11.83
N ARG A 275 12.56 -2.55 -12.39
CA ARG A 275 12.04 -2.55 -13.78
C ARG A 275 11.33 -3.83 -14.15
N ALA A 276 11.91 -4.97 -13.85
CA ALA A 276 11.39 -6.33 -13.96
C ALA A 276 10.99 -6.84 -12.57
N ILE A 277 10.35 -8.01 -12.52
CA ILE A 277 10.12 -8.71 -11.26
C ILE A 277 11.23 -9.73 -11.05
N TRP A 278 11.85 -9.64 -9.90
CA TRP A 278 12.94 -10.50 -9.50
C TRP A 278 12.54 -11.41 -8.35
N LYS A 279 13.18 -12.58 -8.24
CA LYS A 279 13.05 -13.45 -7.07
C LYS A 279 14.35 -14.15 -6.73
N MET A 280 14.58 -14.40 -5.44
CA MET A 280 15.68 -15.21 -4.95
C MET A 280 15.36 -15.91 -3.64
N SER A 281 16.04 -17.02 -3.33
CA SER A 281 16.00 -17.63 -2.01
C SER A 281 16.62 -16.71 -0.96
N ILE A 282 16.08 -16.70 0.28
CA ILE A 282 16.70 -16.03 1.44
C ILE A 282 18.11 -16.57 1.75
N ASP A 283 18.42 -17.79 1.31
CA ASP A 283 19.74 -18.42 1.48
C ASP A 283 20.75 -18.05 0.38
N ALA A 284 20.31 -17.34 -0.66
CA ALA A 284 21.18 -16.95 -1.77
C ALA A 284 22.39 -16.13 -1.28
N THR A 285 23.49 -16.26 -2.00
CA THR A 285 24.74 -15.53 -1.76
C THR A 285 25.08 -14.51 -2.83
N VAL A 286 24.32 -14.52 -3.95
CA VAL A 286 24.46 -13.60 -5.07
C VAL A 286 23.08 -13.22 -5.60
N LEU A 287 22.96 -12.03 -6.21
CA LEU A 287 21.74 -11.61 -6.89
C LEU A 287 21.48 -12.51 -8.12
N PRO A 288 20.20 -12.77 -8.46
CA PRO A 288 19.83 -13.51 -9.65
C PRO A 288 20.28 -12.75 -10.92
N GLN A 289 20.67 -13.51 -11.95
CA GLN A 289 21.11 -12.96 -13.23
C GLN A 289 19.96 -12.84 -14.25
N THR A 290 18.82 -13.48 -13.97
CA THR A 290 17.64 -13.45 -14.84
C THR A 290 16.41 -13.11 -14.00
N PRO A 291 15.53 -12.21 -14.48
CA PRO A 291 14.32 -11.87 -13.75
C PRO A 291 13.31 -13.03 -13.75
N PHE A 292 12.41 -12.99 -12.80
CA PHE A 292 11.23 -13.85 -12.75
C PHE A 292 10.25 -13.48 -13.89
N LEU A 293 9.93 -12.18 -14.03
CA LEU A 293 9.18 -11.63 -15.16
C LEU A 293 10.02 -10.52 -15.78
N SER A 294 10.27 -10.61 -17.09
CA SER A 294 11.03 -9.59 -17.80
C SER A 294 10.25 -8.29 -17.93
N ASP A 295 10.98 -7.20 -18.00
CA ASP A 295 10.44 -5.92 -18.45
C ASP A 295 10.05 -6.03 -19.93
N GLN A 296 8.80 -5.70 -20.24
CA GLN A 296 8.26 -5.67 -21.61
C GLN A 296 7.62 -4.31 -21.91
N GLY A 297 8.11 -3.25 -21.27
CA GLY A 297 7.51 -1.92 -21.31
C GLY A 297 6.35 -1.76 -20.32
N THR A 298 6.23 -2.67 -19.37
CA THR A 298 5.26 -2.64 -18.28
C THR A 298 5.79 -1.76 -17.16
N LEU A 299 4.98 -0.84 -16.68
CA LEU A 299 5.33 0.01 -15.54
C LEU A 299 4.92 -0.68 -14.24
N TYR A 300 5.70 -1.69 -13.84
CA TYR A 300 5.46 -2.41 -12.60
C TYR A 300 5.54 -1.47 -11.40
N TYR A 301 4.46 -1.42 -10.62
CA TYR A 301 4.33 -0.48 -9.51
C TYR A 301 4.04 -1.15 -8.17
N GLY A 302 3.07 -2.05 -8.09
CA GLY A 302 2.75 -2.82 -6.90
C GLY A 302 3.02 -4.31 -7.09
N LEU A 303 3.33 -5.01 -6.01
CA LEU A 303 3.65 -6.44 -6.00
C LEU A 303 3.07 -7.11 -4.76
N THR A 304 2.44 -8.28 -4.91
CA THR A 304 2.10 -9.17 -3.79
C THR A 304 2.17 -10.63 -4.19
N ILE A 305 2.40 -11.48 -3.20
CA ILE A 305 2.43 -12.94 -3.36
C ILE A 305 1.26 -13.52 -2.57
N CYS A 306 0.46 -14.35 -3.22
CA CYS A 306 -0.61 -15.05 -2.53
C CYS A 306 -0.02 -15.96 -1.43
N PRO A 307 -0.42 -15.80 -0.17
CA PRO A 307 0.18 -16.53 0.94
C PRO A 307 -0.07 -18.04 0.89
N THR A 308 -1.12 -18.49 0.19
CA THR A 308 -1.52 -19.89 0.09
C THR A 308 -1.02 -20.57 -1.18
N SER A 309 -1.22 -19.95 -2.36
CA SER A 309 -0.84 -20.53 -3.66
C SER A 309 0.56 -20.13 -4.13
N ASN A 310 1.15 -19.09 -3.58
CA ASN A 310 2.35 -18.41 -4.07
C ASN A 310 2.19 -17.80 -5.48
N ASP A 311 0.96 -17.59 -5.95
CA ASP A 311 0.73 -16.82 -7.17
C ASP A 311 1.24 -15.39 -6.99
N VAL A 312 1.85 -14.89 -8.05
CA VAL A 312 2.46 -13.57 -8.08
C VAL A 312 1.48 -12.60 -8.73
N TYR A 313 1.10 -11.57 -8.01
CA TYR A 313 0.25 -10.49 -8.50
C TYR A 313 1.09 -9.23 -8.66
N VAL A 314 1.06 -8.66 -9.85
CA VAL A 314 1.86 -7.48 -10.21
C VAL A 314 0.95 -6.42 -10.80
N ALA A 315 1.03 -5.23 -10.26
CA ALA A 315 0.32 -4.06 -10.76
C ALA A 315 1.15 -3.33 -11.82
N ASP A 316 0.48 -2.93 -12.89
CA ASP A 316 0.98 -2.05 -13.93
C ASP A 316 0.27 -0.69 -13.81
N ALA A 317 1.01 0.36 -13.54
CA ALA A 317 0.47 1.72 -13.48
C ALA A 317 0.25 2.33 -14.87
N ILE A 318 0.66 1.64 -15.94
CA ILE A 318 0.52 2.01 -17.37
C ILE A 318 1.21 3.34 -17.68
N ASP A 319 0.60 4.47 -17.32
CA ASP A 319 1.11 5.82 -17.57
C ASP A 319 0.80 6.78 -16.41
N TYR A 320 0.39 6.23 -15.24
CA TYR A 320 -0.07 6.97 -14.06
C TYR A 320 -1.34 7.81 -14.26
N VAL A 321 -2.01 7.73 -15.40
CA VAL A 321 -3.21 8.52 -15.71
C VAL A 321 -4.41 7.62 -15.99
N GLN A 322 -4.19 6.53 -16.72
CA GLN A 322 -5.23 5.55 -17.06
C GLN A 322 -5.46 4.59 -15.88
N GLN A 323 -6.56 3.86 -15.96
CA GLN A 323 -6.79 2.71 -15.09
C GLN A 323 -5.62 1.73 -15.22
N GLY A 324 -5.06 1.34 -14.08
CA GLY A 324 -4.01 0.34 -14.03
C GLY A 324 -4.53 -1.08 -14.26
N MET A 325 -3.61 -1.99 -14.45
CA MET A 325 -3.89 -3.40 -14.65
C MET A 325 -3.17 -4.25 -13.61
N VAL A 326 -3.79 -5.32 -13.18
CA VAL A 326 -3.15 -6.35 -12.36
C VAL A 326 -3.02 -7.62 -13.17
N TYR A 327 -1.80 -8.17 -13.20
CA TYR A 327 -1.49 -9.46 -13.80
C TYR A 327 -1.27 -10.50 -12.69
N ARG A 328 -1.84 -11.69 -12.88
CA ARG A 328 -1.63 -12.85 -12.01
C ARG A 328 -0.83 -13.91 -12.73
N TYR A 329 0.24 -14.37 -12.11
CA TYR A 329 1.10 -15.44 -12.61
C TYR A 329 1.22 -16.57 -11.60
N SER A 330 1.38 -17.80 -12.07
CA SER A 330 1.77 -18.92 -11.21
C SER A 330 3.22 -18.76 -10.70
N PRO A 331 3.63 -19.50 -9.66
CA PRO A 331 5.03 -19.56 -9.22
C PRO A 331 6.03 -19.98 -10.33
N ASP A 332 5.51 -20.65 -11.38
CA ASP A 332 6.27 -21.09 -12.55
C ASP A 332 6.15 -20.13 -13.75
N ARG A 333 5.71 -18.90 -13.52
CA ARG A 333 5.58 -17.81 -14.52
C ARG A 333 4.52 -18.02 -15.60
N GLN A 334 3.55 -18.94 -15.40
CA GLN A 334 2.43 -19.05 -16.33
C GLN A 334 1.42 -17.94 -16.07
N PRO A 335 0.99 -17.19 -17.10
CA PRO A 335 -0.08 -16.19 -16.91
C PRO A 335 -1.40 -16.92 -16.57
N LEU A 336 -2.05 -16.49 -15.50
CA LEU A 336 -3.30 -17.08 -15.00
C LEU A 336 -4.50 -16.19 -15.23
N ASP A 337 -4.32 -14.87 -15.08
CA ASP A 337 -5.36 -13.87 -15.22
C ASP A 337 -4.80 -12.46 -15.37
N SER A 338 -5.65 -11.52 -15.85
CA SER A 338 -5.38 -10.08 -15.81
C SER A 338 -6.67 -9.29 -15.79
N PHE A 339 -6.69 -8.17 -15.05
CA PHE A 339 -7.90 -7.36 -14.88
C PHE A 339 -7.57 -5.90 -14.61
N TYR A 340 -8.46 -5.01 -15.07
CA TYR A 340 -8.35 -3.57 -14.82
C TYR A 340 -8.82 -3.21 -13.42
N VAL A 341 -8.12 -2.26 -12.81
CA VAL A 341 -8.42 -1.68 -11.49
C VAL A 341 -8.42 -0.15 -11.57
N GLY A 342 -8.32 0.55 -10.46
CA GLY A 342 -8.20 2.01 -10.47
C GLY A 342 -6.85 2.52 -10.95
N ILE A 343 -6.64 3.83 -10.86
CA ILE A 343 -5.41 4.52 -11.29
C ILE A 343 -4.31 4.26 -10.24
N ILE A 344 -3.11 3.91 -10.70
CA ILE A 344 -1.92 3.65 -9.86
C ILE A 344 -2.23 2.62 -8.76
N PRO A 345 -2.42 1.35 -9.12
CA PRO A 345 -2.59 0.28 -8.14
C PRO A 345 -1.26 0.02 -7.40
N GLY A 346 -1.14 0.54 -6.16
CA GLY A 346 0.13 0.56 -5.42
C GLY A 346 0.22 -0.51 -4.34
N ALA A 347 -0.87 -0.82 -3.65
CA ALA A 347 -0.82 -1.73 -2.52
C ALA A 347 -1.91 -2.81 -2.57
N PHE A 348 -1.61 -3.94 -1.94
CA PHE A 348 -2.45 -5.12 -1.92
C PHE A 348 -2.70 -5.60 -0.49
N CYS A 349 -3.88 -6.14 -0.22
CA CYS A 349 -4.23 -6.75 1.06
C CYS A 349 -5.06 -8.00 0.85
N TRP A 350 -4.55 -9.14 1.31
CA TRP A 350 -5.25 -10.43 1.28
C TRP A 350 -6.30 -10.49 2.40
N LYS A 351 -7.49 -10.98 2.01
CA LYS A 351 -8.60 -11.26 2.94
C LYS A 351 -8.44 -12.62 3.60
#